data_6735fa245c81573c6497d998489f4ed2
#
_entry.id   6735fa245c81573c6497d998489f4ed2
#
_cell.length_a   1.000
_cell.length_b   1.000
_cell.length_c   1.000
_cell.angle_alpha   90.00
_cell.angle_beta   90.00
_cell.angle_gamma   90.00
#
_symmetry.space_group_name_H-M   'P 1'
#
loop_
_entity.id
_entity.type
_entity.pdbx_description
1 polymer ?
#
loop_
_entity_poly.entity_id
_entity_poly.type
_entity_poly.pdbx_seq_one_letter_code
_entity_poly.pdbx_strand_id
1 'polypeptide(L)'
;MTNMAATKGNQFWKARAKHGRSKIFSSPNQLWVAACEYFEWVDENPIMESKLVSFQGVSKLEKLPLMRAMTMEGLTRFLSVNTVYFNHFESALDLSTKQGKDYSKVVCEIKEVIRDQKFVGASAGLLNPNIIARDLGLADKKELSSDPENPLTLLISEISGNTLGTS
;
A
#
# COMPACT_ATOMS: atom_id res chain seq x y z
N MET A 1 29.62 7.70 -6.38
CA MET A 1 28.31 7.18 -5.93
C MET A 1 27.30 8.24 -6.25
N THR A 2 26.54 8.08 -7.32
CA THR A 2 25.55 9.06 -7.77
C THR A 2 24.29 8.90 -6.92
N ASN A 3 24.02 9.88 -6.08
CA ASN A 3 22.76 10.03 -5.36
C ASN A 3 21.62 10.09 -6.38
N MET A 4 20.84 9.02 -6.50
CA MET A 4 19.57 9.07 -7.24
C MET A 4 18.51 9.69 -6.36
N ALA A 5 18.57 11.01 -6.18
CA ALA A 5 17.48 11.76 -5.61
C ALA A 5 16.26 11.63 -6.52
N ALA A 6 15.17 11.13 -5.99
CA ALA A 6 13.91 11.02 -6.71
C ALA A 6 13.45 12.42 -7.14
N THR A 7 13.28 12.62 -8.43
CA THR A 7 12.84 13.89 -9.02
C THR A 7 11.44 14.25 -8.51
N LYS A 8 11.27 15.53 -8.13
CA LYS A 8 9.96 16.11 -7.77
C LYS A 8 8.92 15.75 -8.82
N GLY A 9 7.88 15.01 -8.44
CA GLY A 9 6.76 14.69 -9.31
C GLY A 9 6.54 13.23 -9.63
N ASN A 10 7.12 12.28 -8.85
CA ASN A 10 6.88 10.84 -8.94
C ASN A 10 6.92 10.25 -10.36
N GLN A 11 8.03 10.43 -11.06
CA GLN A 11 8.27 9.81 -12.36
C GLN A 11 9.14 8.54 -12.26
N PHE A 12 9.03 7.77 -11.17
CA PHE A 12 9.75 6.52 -10.94
C PHE A 12 9.67 5.52 -12.10
N TRP A 13 8.54 5.48 -12.78
CA TRP A 13 8.34 4.60 -13.92
C TRP A 13 9.24 4.96 -15.11
N LYS A 14 9.78 6.19 -15.15
CA LYS A 14 10.74 6.63 -16.18
C LYS A 14 12.19 6.32 -15.85
N ALA A 15 12.51 6.07 -14.58
CA ALA A 15 13.89 5.86 -14.11
C ALA A 15 14.32 4.39 -14.11
N ARG A 16 13.76 3.55 -14.98
CA ARG A 16 14.10 2.13 -15.06
C ARG A 16 15.48 1.92 -15.69
N ALA A 17 16.51 1.84 -14.86
CA ALA A 17 17.91 1.87 -15.32
C ALA A 17 18.57 0.51 -15.63
N LYS A 18 18.02 -0.67 -15.22
CA LYS A 18 18.66 -1.96 -15.53
C LYS A 18 17.71 -3.15 -15.55
N HIS A 19 17.82 -3.97 -16.61
CA HIS A 19 17.35 -5.36 -16.64
C HIS A 19 18.53 -6.28 -16.33
N GLY A 20 18.44 -7.06 -15.25
CA GLY A 20 19.46 -8.04 -14.92
C GLY A 20 19.33 -8.61 -13.51
N ARG A 21 19.41 -9.93 -13.44
CA ARG A 21 19.21 -10.77 -12.25
C ARG A 21 20.47 -10.72 -11.38
N SER A 22 20.57 -9.79 -10.45
CA SER A 22 21.53 -9.88 -9.35
C SER A 22 20.77 -10.10 -8.04
N LYS A 23 21.37 -10.87 -7.11
CA LYS A 23 20.91 -10.90 -5.71
C LYS A 23 20.96 -9.46 -5.19
N ILE A 24 19.81 -8.84 -5.04
CA ILE A 24 19.70 -7.41 -4.77
C ILE A 24 20.18 -7.11 -3.35
N PHE A 25 19.97 -8.07 -2.42
CA PHE A 25 20.37 -7.93 -1.03
C PHE A 25 21.25 -9.12 -0.61
N SER A 26 22.45 -8.84 -0.12
CA SER A 26 23.38 -9.86 0.39
C SER A 26 23.20 -10.15 1.87
N SER A 27 22.46 -9.29 2.59
CA SER A 27 22.15 -9.46 4.02
C SER A 27 20.78 -8.88 4.38
N PRO A 28 20.14 -9.39 5.46
CA PRO A 28 18.89 -8.83 5.99
C PRO A 28 19.00 -7.33 6.30
N ASN A 29 20.13 -6.90 6.84
CA ASN A 29 20.37 -5.49 7.16
C ASN A 29 20.39 -4.60 5.90
N GLN A 30 20.93 -5.07 4.79
CA GLN A 30 20.89 -4.30 3.54
C GLN A 30 19.46 -4.14 3.01
N LEU A 31 18.63 -5.16 3.15
CA LEU A 31 17.21 -5.08 2.79
C LEU A 31 16.48 -4.06 3.68
N TRP A 32 16.76 -4.08 4.99
CA TRP A 32 16.18 -3.13 5.93
C TRP A 32 16.57 -1.68 5.61
N VAL A 33 17.87 -1.43 5.42
CA VAL A 33 18.37 -0.08 5.06
C VAL A 33 17.72 0.42 3.77
N ALA A 34 17.61 -0.42 2.74
CA ALA A 34 16.96 -0.04 1.49
C ALA A 34 15.45 0.24 1.65
N ALA A 35 14.78 -0.45 2.58
CA ALA A 35 13.40 -0.15 2.93
C ALA A 35 13.28 1.18 3.68
N CYS A 36 14.20 1.48 4.62
CA CYS A 36 14.25 2.76 5.32
C CYS A 36 14.44 3.93 4.35
N GLU A 37 15.33 3.78 3.35
CA GLU A 37 15.51 4.79 2.29
C GLU A 37 14.20 5.04 1.50
N TYR A 38 13.39 4.00 1.29
CA TYR A 38 12.07 4.17 0.68
C TYR A 38 11.10 4.90 1.61
N PHE A 39 11.10 4.61 2.91
CA PHE A 39 10.23 5.26 3.88
C PHE A 39 10.55 6.75 3.98
N GLU A 40 11.83 7.09 4.13
CA GLU A 40 12.31 8.48 4.11
C GLU A 40 11.92 9.19 2.83
N TRP A 41 12.11 8.51 1.69
CA TRP A 41 11.70 9.08 0.41
C TRP A 41 10.18 9.37 0.35
N VAL A 42 9.33 8.49 0.88
CA VAL A 42 7.88 8.72 0.91
C VAL A 42 7.54 9.95 1.72
N ASP A 43 8.17 10.13 2.88
CA ASP A 43 7.94 11.27 3.77
C ASP A 43 8.45 12.59 3.16
N GLU A 44 9.58 12.57 2.48
CA GLU A 44 10.16 13.75 1.83
C GLU A 44 9.45 14.13 0.52
N ASN A 45 8.65 13.23 -0.05
CA ASN A 45 7.98 13.45 -1.33
C ASN A 45 6.45 13.37 -1.21
N PRO A 46 5.80 14.30 -0.50
CA PRO A 46 4.35 14.34 -0.39
C PRO A 46 3.69 14.52 -1.76
N ILE A 47 2.43 14.14 -1.86
CA ILE A 47 1.60 14.42 -3.04
C ILE A 47 1.19 15.88 -2.97
N MET A 48 1.42 16.66 -4.04
CA MET A 48 1.05 18.06 -4.06
C MET A 48 -0.33 18.25 -4.68
N GLU A 49 -1.30 18.68 -3.88
CA GLU A 49 -2.61 19.10 -4.34
C GLU A 49 -2.59 20.58 -4.72
N SER A 50 -3.18 20.93 -5.88
CA SER A 50 -3.39 22.33 -6.26
C SER A 50 -4.79 22.76 -5.85
N LYS A 51 -4.90 23.67 -4.87
CA LYS A 51 -6.16 24.16 -4.32
C LYS A 51 -6.34 25.64 -4.63
N LEU A 52 -7.51 26.02 -5.12
CA LEU A 52 -7.87 27.41 -5.29
C LEU A 52 -8.26 27.99 -3.93
N VAL A 53 -7.47 28.95 -3.46
CA VAL A 53 -7.75 29.68 -2.22
C VAL A 53 -8.18 31.10 -2.60
N SER A 54 -9.35 31.54 -2.12
CA SER A 54 -9.87 32.87 -2.35
C SER A 54 -9.87 33.65 -1.03
N PHE A 55 -9.22 34.79 -1.01
CA PHE A 55 -9.19 35.72 0.10
C PHE A 55 -9.38 37.14 -0.40
N GLN A 56 -10.30 37.88 0.22
CA GLN A 56 -10.64 39.30 -0.13
C GLN A 56 -10.89 39.52 -1.63
N GLY A 57 -11.57 38.58 -2.31
CA GLY A 57 -11.88 38.69 -3.75
C GLY A 57 -10.74 38.34 -4.71
N VAL A 58 -9.57 37.99 -4.17
CA VAL A 58 -8.44 37.52 -4.97
C VAL A 58 -8.33 36.02 -4.86
N SER A 59 -8.37 35.32 -6.00
CA SER A 59 -8.21 33.88 -6.07
C SER A 59 -6.78 33.51 -6.46
N LYS A 60 -6.13 32.63 -5.67
CA LYS A 60 -4.77 32.15 -5.89
C LYS A 60 -4.73 30.64 -5.86
N LEU A 61 -3.98 30.03 -6.76
CA LEU A 61 -3.72 28.61 -6.76
C LEU A 61 -2.56 28.30 -5.80
N GLU A 62 -2.85 27.58 -4.74
CA GLU A 62 -1.85 27.14 -3.76
C GLU A 62 -1.60 25.64 -3.84
N LYS A 63 -0.35 25.23 -3.61
CA LYS A 63 0.04 23.82 -3.56
C LYS A 63 0.13 23.38 -2.11
N LEU A 64 -0.73 22.44 -1.74
CA LEU A 64 -0.75 21.85 -0.41
C LEU A 64 -0.12 20.45 -0.44
N PRO A 65 0.80 20.14 0.48
CA PRO A 65 1.35 18.79 0.60
C PRO A 65 0.33 17.86 1.23
N LEU A 66 0.07 16.72 0.59
CA LEU A 66 -0.74 15.63 1.11
C LEU A 66 0.14 14.44 1.46
N MET A 67 -0.23 13.72 2.50
CA MET A 67 0.46 12.49 2.90
C MET A 67 0.47 11.48 1.75
N ARG A 68 1.64 10.90 1.49
CA ARG A 68 1.81 9.80 0.54
C ARG A 68 1.70 8.48 1.30
N ALA A 69 0.78 7.61 0.90
CA ALA A 69 0.69 6.27 1.47
C ALA A 69 1.90 5.40 1.05
N MET A 70 2.50 4.72 2.01
CA MET A 70 3.49 3.66 1.76
C MET A 70 2.79 2.43 1.19
N THR A 71 3.40 1.76 0.22
CA THR A 71 2.87 0.52 -0.36
C THR A 71 3.99 -0.45 -0.72
N MET A 72 3.70 -1.76 -0.70
CA MET A 72 4.67 -2.76 -1.16
C MET A 72 5.02 -2.59 -2.64
N GLU A 73 4.05 -2.18 -3.47
CA GLU A 73 4.27 -1.86 -4.88
C GLU A 73 5.14 -0.61 -5.05
N GLY A 74 4.99 0.38 -4.15
CA GLY A 74 5.87 1.54 -4.10
C GLY A 74 7.30 1.16 -3.77
N LEU A 75 7.49 0.31 -2.76
CA LEU A 75 8.79 -0.23 -2.37
C LEU A 75 9.44 -1.03 -3.51
N THR A 76 8.69 -1.92 -4.18
CA THR A 76 9.25 -2.70 -5.31
C THR A 76 9.70 -1.81 -6.47
N ARG A 77 8.96 -0.74 -6.76
CA ARG A 77 9.36 0.25 -7.78
C ARG A 77 10.59 1.03 -7.35
N PHE A 78 10.64 1.45 -6.09
CA PHE A 78 11.80 2.17 -5.53
C PHE A 78 13.07 1.33 -5.62
N LEU A 79 12.97 0.05 -5.28
CA LEU A 79 14.07 -0.91 -5.36
C LEU A 79 14.38 -1.38 -6.79
N SER A 80 13.59 -0.95 -7.79
CA SER A 80 13.70 -1.41 -9.19
C SER A 80 13.56 -2.92 -9.36
N VAL A 81 12.72 -3.56 -8.53
CA VAL A 81 12.43 -4.98 -8.60
C VAL A 81 11.04 -5.25 -9.18
N ASN A 82 10.76 -6.50 -9.53
CA ASN A 82 9.44 -6.91 -10.00
C ASN A 82 8.41 -6.85 -8.85
N THR A 83 7.15 -6.56 -9.16
CA THR A 83 6.04 -6.50 -8.21
C THR A 83 5.84 -7.79 -7.42
N VAL A 84 6.14 -8.95 -8.01
CA VAL A 84 6.08 -10.26 -7.35
C VAL A 84 7.36 -10.65 -6.60
N TYR A 85 8.36 -9.76 -6.56
CA TYR A 85 9.68 -10.04 -5.99
C TYR A 85 9.59 -10.53 -4.54
N PHE A 86 8.87 -9.81 -3.68
CA PHE A 86 8.78 -10.16 -2.27
C PHE A 86 8.05 -11.48 -2.05
N ASN A 87 7.01 -11.79 -2.84
CA ASN A 87 6.31 -13.08 -2.75
C ASN A 87 7.24 -14.24 -3.10
N HIS A 88 8.00 -14.11 -4.20
CA HIS A 88 8.99 -15.12 -4.58
C HIS A 88 10.16 -15.21 -3.59
N PHE A 89 10.60 -14.05 -3.09
CA PHE A 89 11.67 -13.99 -2.11
C PHE A 89 11.28 -14.73 -0.83
N GLU A 90 10.11 -14.44 -0.26
CA GLU A 90 9.59 -15.11 0.94
C GLU A 90 9.41 -16.61 0.73
N SER A 91 8.84 -17.02 -0.42
CA SER A 91 8.63 -18.44 -0.74
C SER A 91 9.94 -19.22 -0.91
N ALA A 92 11.02 -18.55 -1.26
CA ALA A 92 12.34 -19.16 -1.47
C ALA A 92 13.21 -19.15 -0.19
N LEU A 93 12.74 -18.55 0.91
CA LEU A 93 13.49 -18.52 2.18
C LEU A 93 13.51 -19.89 2.84
N ASP A 94 14.71 -20.38 3.13
CA ASP A 94 14.89 -21.56 4.00
C ASP A 94 14.79 -21.13 5.47
N LEU A 95 13.60 -21.31 6.05
CA LEU A 95 13.32 -20.97 7.44
C LEU A 95 13.99 -21.91 8.46
N SER A 96 14.67 -22.98 8.03
CA SER A 96 15.49 -23.80 8.92
C SER A 96 16.81 -23.09 9.27
N THR A 97 17.28 -22.21 8.39
CA THR A 97 18.51 -21.45 8.57
C THR A 97 18.29 -20.17 9.37
N LYS A 98 19.33 -19.75 10.11
CA LYS A 98 19.30 -18.46 10.81
C LYS A 98 19.10 -17.29 9.81
N GLN A 99 19.80 -17.30 8.70
CA GLN A 99 19.72 -16.24 7.69
C GLN A 99 18.30 -16.15 7.08
N GLY A 100 17.65 -17.29 6.80
CA GLY A 100 16.27 -17.30 6.30
C GLY A 100 15.29 -16.70 7.29
N LYS A 101 15.43 -17.03 8.59
CA LYS A 101 14.63 -16.43 9.66
C LYS A 101 14.85 -14.93 9.78
N ASP A 102 16.10 -14.47 9.72
CA ASP A 102 16.43 -13.06 9.81
C ASP A 102 15.84 -12.26 8.62
N TYR A 103 15.89 -12.80 7.40
CA TYR A 103 15.21 -12.18 6.25
C TYR A 103 13.69 -12.15 6.41
N SER A 104 13.08 -13.24 6.84
CA SER A 104 11.64 -13.31 7.07
C SER A 104 11.19 -12.27 8.09
N LYS A 105 11.96 -12.10 9.18
CA LYS A 105 11.70 -11.07 10.19
C LYS A 105 11.75 -9.68 9.59
N VAL A 106 12.78 -9.35 8.82
CA VAL A 106 12.90 -8.03 8.18
C VAL A 106 11.75 -7.75 7.21
N VAL A 107 11.33 -8.73 6.41
CA VAL A 107 10.18 -8.55 5.50
C VAL A 107 8.89 -8.33 6.29
N CYS A 108 8.71 -9.02 7.41
CA CYS A 108 7.58 -8.81 8.30
C CYS A 108 7.58 -7.38 8.86
N GLU A 109 8.71 -6.91 9.40
CA GLU A 109 8.89 -5.55 9.93
C GLU A 109 8.58 -4.49 8.86
N ILE A 110 9.05 -4.67 7.63
CA ILE A 110 8.74 -3.77 6.50
C ILE A 110 7.22 -3.69 6.25
N LYS A 111 6.55 -4.83 6.22
CA LYS A 111 5.09 -4.89 6.02
C LYS A 111 4.33 -4.24 7.17
N GLU A 112 4.82 -4.41 8.40
CA GLU A 112 4.23 -3.78 9.59
C GLU A 112 4.36 -2.26 9.55
N VAL A 113 5.52 -1.71 9.23
CA VAL A 113 5.72 -0.26 9.06
C VAL A 113 4.78 0.32 8.00
N ILE A 114 4.67 -0.34 6.84
CA ILE A 114 3.77 0.09 5.76
C ILE A 114 2.31 0.06 6.21
N ARG A 115 1.91 -0.99 6.94
CA ARG A 115 0.56 -1.16 7.47
C ARG A 115 0.23 -0.09 8.51
N ASP A 116 1.14 0.14 9.45
CA ASP A 116 0.97 1.12 10.53
C ASP A 116 0.86 2.53 9.95
N GLN A 117 1.73 2.93 9.04
CA GLN A 117 1.67 4.23 8.38
C GLN A 117 0.31 4.47 7.70
N LYS A 118 -0.24 3.46 7.01
CA LYS A 118 -1.56 3.54 6.39
C LYS A 118 -2.67 3.68 7.43
N PHE A 119 -2.62 2.88 8.48
CA PHE A 119 -3.63 2.90 9.55
C PHE A 119 -3.63 4.24 10.28
N VAL A 120 -2.45 4.71 10.72
CA VAL A 120 -2.31 6.00 11.39
C VAL A 120 -2.73 7.15 10.48
N GLY A 121 -2.29 7.15 9.22
CA GLY A 121 -2.66 8.18 8.25
C GLY A 121 -4.18 8.23 7.98
N ALA A 122 -4.85 7.08 7.90
CA ALA A 122 -6.30 7.01 7.76
C ALA A 122 -7.03 7.47 9.03
N SER A 123 -6.54 7.07 10.21
CA SER A 123 -7.10 7.47 11.51
C SER A 123 -6.99 8.97 11.75
N ALA A 124 -5.93 9.60 11.27
CA ALA A 124 -5.72 11.04 11.34
C ALA A 124 -6.45 11.83 10.23
N GLY A 125 -7.16 11.17 9.32
CA GLY A 125 -7.83 11.80 8.18
C GLY A 125 -6.87 12.31 7.08
N LEU A 126 -5.60 11.91 7.12
CA LEU A 126 -4.58 12.27 6.12
C LEU A 126 -4.64 11.38 4.88
N LEU A 127 -5.16 10.17 5.02
CA LEU A 127 -5.44 9.21 3.96
C LEU A 127 -6.94 8.91 3.93
N ASN A 128 -7.45 8.45 2.79
CA ASN A 128 -8.87 8.08 2.68
C ASN A 128 -9.15 6.80 3.49
N PRO A 129 -9.95 6.87 4.59
CA PRO A 129 -10.15 5.75 5.49
C PRO A 129 -10.84 4.56 4.82
N ASN A 130 -11.77 4.81 3.89
CA ASN A 130 -12.48 3.73 3.19
C ASN A 130 -11.56 2.93 2.26
N ILE A 131 -10.63 3.60 1.59
CA ILE A 131 -9.64 2.94 0.73
C ILE A 131 -8.68 2.12 1.59
N ILE A 132 -8.18 2.72 2.67
CA ILE A 132 -7.22 2.05 3.56
C ILE A 132 -7.88 0.88 4.31
N ALA A 133 -9.12 1.02 4.77
CA ALA A 133 -9.84 -0.09 5.42
C ALA A 133 -9.96 -1.31 4.48
N ARG A 134 -10.26 -1.10 3.20
CA ARG A 134 -10.32 -2.19 2.20
C ARG A 134 -8.93 -2.78 1.92
N ASP A 135 -7.92 -1.95 1.78
CA ASP A 135 -6.53 -2.36 1.55
C ASP A 135 -5.98 -3.19 2.73
N LEU A 136 -6.32 -2.80 3.96
CA LEU A 136 -5.94 -3.52 5.18
C LEU A 136 -6.83 -4.73 5.50
N GLY A 137 -7.88 -4.97 4.72
CA GLY A 137 -8.83 -6.06 4.95
C GLY A 137 -9.69 -5.88 6.20
N LEU A 138 -9.88 -4.64 6.65
CA LEU A 138 -10.76 -4.29 7.77
C LEU A 138 -12.19 -4.31 7.25
N ALA A 139 -12.93 -5.41 7.50
CA ALA A 139 -14.33 -5.50 7.17
C ALA A 139 -15.20 -4.84 8.26
N ASP A 140 -16.12 -3.98 7.86
CA ASP A 140 -17.24 -3.62 8.74
C ASP A 140 -18.02 -4.91 9.05
N LYS A 141 -18.01 -5.36 10.30
CA LYS A 141 -18.94 -6.38 10.76
C LYS A 141 -20.33 -5.75 10.78
N LYS A 142 -21.05 -5.84 9.66
CA LYS A 142 -22.50 -5.71 9.71
C LYS A 142 -23.00 -6.97 10.39
N GLU A 143 -23.28 -6.89 11.68
CA GLU A 143 -24.19 -7.83 12.32
C GLU A 143 -25.55 -7.59 11.68
N LEU A 144 -25.88 -8.41 10.70
CA LEU A 144 -27.25 -8.60 10.27
C LEU A 144 -27.93 -9.31 11.46
N SER A 145 -28.48 -8.54 12.38
CA SER A 145 -29.44 -9.08 13.35
C SER A 145 -30.60 -9.60 12.50
N SER A 146 -30.67 -10.90 12.33
CA SER A 146 -31.84 -11.55 11.76
C SER A 146 -33.00 -11.28 12.73
N ASP A 147 -33.98 -10.48 12.32
CA ASP A 147 -35.26 -10.45 12.96
C ASP A 147 -35.79 -11.90 13.00
N PRO A 148 -36.16 -12.42 14.17
CA PRO A 148 -36.66 -13.80 14.30
C PRO A 148 -37.86 -14.08 13.40
N GLU A 149 -38.61 -13.05 13.00
CA GLU A 149 -39.80 -13.14 12.14
C GLU A 149 -39.45 -13.03 10.63
N ASN A 150 -38.22 -12.66 10.26
CA ASN A 150 -37.82 -12.51 8.86
C ASN A 150 -36.41 -13.06 8.63
N PRO A 151 -36.24 -14.39 8.64
CA PRO A 151 -34.92 -15.00 8.48
C PRO A 151 -34.36 -14.77 7.07
N LEU A 152 -33.03 -14.71 6.97
CA LEU A 152 -32.19 -14.54 5.75
C LEU A 152 -32.60 -15.38 4.52
N THR A 153 -33.49 -16.35 4.65
CA THR A 153 -34.09 -17.14 3.59
C THR A 153 -34.85 -16.29 2.54
N LEU A 154 -35.35 -15.11 2.92
CA LEU A 154 -36.04 -14.23 1.97
C LEU A 154 -35.09 -13.58 0.95
N LEU A 155 -33.87 -13.23 1.35
CA LEU A 155 -32.87 -12.65 0.43
C LEU A 155 -32.37 -13.66 -0.60
N ILE A 156 -32.27 -14.94 -0.24
CA ILE A 156 -31.86 -16.02 -1.15
C ILE A 156 -33.01 -16.36 -2.13
N SER A 157 -34.26 -16.28 -1.69
CA SER A 157 -35.42 -16.54 -2.56
C SER A 157 -35.63 -15.45 -3.61
N GLU A 158 -35.32 -14.18 -3.29
CA GLU A 158 -35.38 -13.09 -4.28
C GLU A 158 -34.29 -13.21 -5.34
N ILE A 159 -33.09 -13.70 -4.99
CA ILE A 159 -32.01 -13.95 -5.95
C ILE A 159 -32.33 -15.18 -6.83
N SER A 160 -32.99 -16.19 -6.28
CA SER A 160 -33.38 -17.41 -7.02
C SER A 160 -34.62 -17.23 -7.89
N GLY A 161 -35.51 -16.31 -7.54
CA GLY A 161 -36.77 -16.11 -8.25
C GLY A 161 -36.66 -15.41 -9.59
N ASN A 162 -35.50 -14.85 -9.94
CA ASN A 162 -35.35 -14.08 -11.17
C ASN A 162 -34.65 -14.86 -12.32
N THR A 163 -34.41 -16.17 -12.16
CA THR A 163 -33.75 -16.99 -13.18
C THR A 163 -34.65 -18.07 -13.80
N LEU A 164 -35.95 -18.13 -13.48
CA LEU A 164 -36.91 -19.03 -14.13
C LEU A 164 -38.09 -18.26 -14.74
N GLY A 165 -37.78 -17.49 -15.74
CA GLY A 165 -38.75 -16.92 -16.69
C GLY A 165 -38.77 -17.79 -17.95
N THR A 166 -39.79 -18.61 -18.01
CA THR A 166 -40.68 -18.88 -19.13
C THR A 166 -40.17 -19.80 -20.25
N SER A 167 -40.78 -20.92 -20.24
CA SER A 167 -41.20 -21.65 -21.43
C SER A 167 -42.31 -20.89 -22.15
#